data_1388e5c4a8d7c0fd12f06a34e2f221e8
#
_entry.id   1388e5c4a8d7c0fd12f06a34e2f221e8
#
_cell.length_a   1.000
_cell.length_b   1.000
_cell.length_c   1.000
_cell.angle_alpha   90.00
_cell.angle_beta   90.00
_cell.angle_gamma   90.00
#
_symmetry.space_group_name_H-M   'P 1'
#
loop_
_entity.id
_entity.type
_entity.pdbx_description
1 polymer ?
#
loop_
_entity_poly.entity_id
_entity_poly.type
_entity_poly.pdbx_seq_one_letter_code
_entity_poly.pdbx_strand_id
1 'polypeptide(L)'
;RQLDGVRLTLNPSNSDQLIDELKPNNGTVVIFPIFTAAAYFPHGFYNYYYDTCDESCITNVSFENFNFDYNESGITAQILYHVGYDFLTDVQVDKNPELLNNYETVILLHNEYVTKKEFDAISNHPNLIFLHPNALYAEIDVNHDENVMTLIRGHGYPPDDPVSNGFDYDIEKEFHVYEKSTSCKDWEFIKIKNGFHLNCYPEGVIIDQFEILKKMKEL
;
A
#
# COMPACT_ATOMS: atom_id res chain seq x y z
N ARG A 1 -9.26 -11.71 -22.57
CA ARG A 1 -9.48 -10.27 -22.42
C ARG A 1 -8.87 -9.91 -21.06
N GLN A 2 -7.79 -9.20 -21.07
CA GLN A 2 -7.22 -8.58 -19.89
C GLN A 2 -8.18 -7.42 -19.55
N LEU A 3 -8.61 -7.31 -18.32
CA LEU A 3 -9.39 -6.15 -17.87
C LEU A 3 -8.38 -5.01 -17.66
N ASP A 4 -8.61 -3.88 -18.32
CA ASP A 4 -7.73 -2.71 -18.25
C ASP A 4 -7.92 -1.92 -16.92
N GLY A 5 -8.61 -2.50 -15.94
CA GLY A 5 -8.90 -1.94 -14.63
C GLY A 5 -10.40 -2.01 -14.26
N VAL A 6 -10.69 -1.80 -12.99
CA VAL A 6 -12.05 -1.69 -12.45
C VAL A 6 -12.26 -0.27 -11.97
N ARG A 7 -13.27 0.42 -12.50
CA ARG A 7 -13.68 1.74 -12.03
C ARG A 7 -14.95 1.64 -11.20
N LEU A 8 -14.85 2.06 -9.93
CA LEU A 8 -16.00 2.14 -9.05
C LEU A 8 -16.74 3.48 -9.22
N THR A 9 -18.05 3.43 -9.04
CA THR A 9 -18.90 4.61 -8.95
C THR A 9 -19.89 4.43 -7.81
N LEU A 10 -20.15 5.49 -7.07
CA LEU A 10 -21.17 5.47 -6.02
C LEU A 10 -22.57 5.33 -6.62
N ASN A 11 -23.36 4.44 -6.04
CA ASN A 11 -24.79 4.33 -6.40
C ASN A 11 -25.55 5.53 -5.81
N PRO A 12 -26.18 6.40 -6.62
CA PRO A 12 -26.85 7.59 -6.13
C PRO A 12 -27.92 7.33 -5.05
N SER A 13 -28.49 6.12 -5.03
CA SER A 13 -29.55 5.79 -4.06
C SER A 13 -29.03 5.63 -2.63
N ASN A 14 -27.74 5.27 -2.45
CA ASN A 14 -27.16 4.91 -1.14
C ASN A 14 -25.87 5.69 -0.84
N SER A 15 -25.45 6.60 -1.75
CA SER A 15 -24.15 7.29 -1.63
C SER A 15 -24.05 8.10 -0.35
N ASP A 16 -25.09 8.86 0.00
CA ASP A 16 -25.08 9.75 1.16
C ASP A 16 -24.91 8.96 2.47
N GLN A 17 -25.63 7.84 2.59
CA GLN A 17 -25.51 6.97 3.76
C GLN A 17 -24.09 6.37 3.85
N LEU A 18 -23.57 5.85 2.74
CA LEU A 18 -22.22 5.25 2.70
C LEU A 18 -21.14 6.28 3.02
N ILE A 19 -21.25 7.49 2.46
CA ILE A 19 -20.33 8.59 2.75
C ILE A 19 -20.39 8.93 4.25
N ASP A 20 -21.56 9.12 4.81
CA ASP A 20 -21.69 9.46 6.25
C ASP A 20 -21.13 8.37 7.18
N GLU A 21 -21.30 7.11 6.82
CA GLU A 21 -20.77 5.99 7.60
C GLU A 21 -19.25 5.85 7.51
N LEU A 22 -18.66 6.12 6.33
CA LEU A 22 -17.26 5.82 6.03
C LEU A 22 -16.36 7.06 5.90
N LYS A 23 -16.92 8.29 5.88
CA LYS A 23 -16.09 9.51 5.78
C LYS A 23 -14.98 9.54 6.83
N PRO A 24 -13.79 10.07 6.49
CA PRO A 24 -12.65 10.08 7.38
C PRO A 24 -12.89 10.90 8.65
N ASN A 25 -12.13 10.59 9.68
CA ASN A 25 -11.87 11.52 10.76
C ASN A 25 -10.97 12.65 10.24
N ASN A 26 -11.07 13.83 10.85
CA ASN A 26 -10.21 14.95 10.49
C ASN A 26 -8.74 14.56 10.65
N GLY A 27 -7.89 15.04 9.74
CA GLY A 27 -6.45 14.77 9.80
C GLY A 27 -6.04 13.36 9.40
N THR A 28 -6.88 12.63 8.67
CA THR A 28 -6.54 11.30 8.16
C THR A 28 -6.11 11.37 6.70
N VAL A 29 -5.01 10.71 6.34
CA VAL A 29 -4.49 10.60 4.96
C VAL A 29 -4.22 9.16 4.58
N VAL A 30 -4.42 8.85 3.31
CA VAL A 30 -4.09 7.55 2.70
C VAL A 30 -2.84 7.71 1.83
N ILE A 31 -1.87 6.82 1.96
CA ILE A 31 -0.72 6.76 1.05
C ILE A 31 -1.01 5.78 -0.08
N PHE A 32 -1.07 6.30 -1.30
CA PHE A 32 -1.28 5.48 -2.50
C PHE A 32 0.04 4.92 -3.04
N PRO A 33 0.13 3.58 -3.32
CA PRO A 33 1.38 2.89 -3.60
C PRO A 33 1.77 2.93 -5.09
N ILE A 34 2.33 4.02 -5.59
CA ILE A 34 2.81 4.12 -6.99
C ILE A 34 4.02 3.22 -7.22
N PHE A 35 4.98 3.18 -6.30
CA PHE A 35 6.17 2.34 -6.45
C PHE A 35 5.80 0.86 -6.49
N THR A 36 4.91 0.44 -5.59
CA THR A 36 4.43 -0.94 -5.59
C THR A 36 3.65 -1.26 -6.87
N ALA A 37 2.80 -0.34 -7.35
CA ALA A 37 2.11 -0.51 -8.62
C ALA A 37 3.10 -0.74 -9.76
N ALA A 38 4.15 0.08 -9.85
CA ALA A 38 5.19 -0.08 -10.88
C ALA A 38 5.95 -1.41 -10.77
N ALA A 39 6.19 -1.91 -9.55
CA ALA A 39 6.85 -3.20 -9.32
C ALA A 39 6.04 -4.40 -9.86
N TYR A 40 4.71 -4.28 -9.89
CA TYR A 40 3.79 -5.32 -10.38
C TYR A 40 3.47 -5.22 -11.87
N PHE A 41 3.75 -4.08 -12.52
CA PHE A 41 3.53 -3.93 -13.96
C PHE A 41 4.54 -4.73 -14.81
N PRO A 42 4.24 -4.98 -16.11
CA PRO A 42 5.17 -5.59 -17.03
C PRO A 42 6.54 -4.89 -17.01
N HIS A 43 7.62 -5.67 -16.94
CA HIS A 43 9.00 -5.24 -16.72
C HIS A 43 9.28 -4.66 -15.31
N GLY A 44 8.39 -4.89 -14.36
CA GLY A 44 8.63 -4.62 -12.95
C GLY A 44 9.31 -5.77 -12.22
N PHE A 45 9.50 -5.62 -10.91
CA PHE A 45 10.26 -6.58 -10.08
C PHE A 45 9.72 -8.01 -10.12
N TYR A 46 8.40 -8.19 -10.27
CA TYR A 46 7.79 -9.51 -10.36
C TYR A 46 8.16 -10.29 -11.60
N ASN A 47 8.50 -9.62 -12.71
CA ASN A 47 9.04 -10.31 -13.88
C ASN A 47 10.41 -10.93 -13.61
N TYR A 48 11.24 -10.31 -12.79
CA TYR A 48 12.50 -10.88 -12.33
C TYR A 48 12.25 -12.10 -11.43
N TYR A 49 11.38 -12.00 -10.42
CA TYR A 49 11.07 -13.11 -9.51
C TYR A 49 10.46 -14.33 -10.19
N TYR A 50 9.77 -14.15 -11.31
CA TYR A 50 9.21 -15.24 -12.11
C TYR A 50 10.13 -15.73 -13.22
N ASP A 51 11.41 -15.35 -13.21
CA ASP A 51 12.41 -15.72 -14.23
C ASP A 51 11.97 -15.37 -15.68
N THR A 52 11.15 -14.32 -15.84
CA THR A 52 10.67 -13.85 -17.14
C THR A 52 11.42 -12.60 -17.62
N CYS A 53 12.31 -12.07 -16.81
CA CYS A 53 13.15 -10.91 -17.09
C CYS A 53 14.46 -11.03 -16.32
N ASP A 54 15.53 -10.42 -16.83
CA ASP A 54 16.83 -10.35 -16.18
C ASP A 54 16.90 -9.19 -15.14
N GLU A 55 18.10 -8.86 -14.68
CA GLU A 55 18.33 -7.79 -13.69
C GLU A 55 17.85 -6.39 -14.16
N SER A 56 17.53 -6.19 -15.44
CA SER A 56 16.97 -4.92 -15.90
C SER A 56 15.60 -4.64 -15.28
N CYS A 57 14.86 -5.68 -14.92
CA CYS A 57 13.57 -5.57 -14.23
C CYS A 57 13.66 -5.27 -12.73
N ILE A 58 14.85 -5.11 -12.18
CA ILE A 58 15.06 -4.68 -10.79
C ILE A 58 15.95 -3.46 -10.66
N THR A 59 16.55 -2.96 -11.76
CA THR A 59 17.51 -1.85 -11.72
C THR A 59 17.03 -0.54 -12.33
N ASN A 60 16.02 -0.57 -13.19
CA ASN A 60 15.52 0.63 -13.89
C ASN A 60 14.03 0.52 -14.17
N VAL A 61 13.26 0.23 -13.15
CA VAL A 61 11.80 0.12 -13.28
C VAL A 61 11.18 1.51 -13.28
N SER A 62 10.55 1.87 -14.40
CA SER A 62 9.85 3.16 -14.49
C SER A 62 8.61 3.19 -13.65
N PHE A 63 8.39 4.29 -12.93
CA PHE A 63 7.13 4.59 -12.28
C PHE A 63 6.57 5.90 -12.87
N GLU A 64 5.37 5.82 -13.40
CA GLU A 64 4.68 6.96 -13.99
C GLU A 64 3.23 6.97 -13.53
N ASN A 65 2.70 8.17 -13.34
CA ASN A 65 1.29 8.50 -13.21
C ASN A 65 0.46 7.73 -12.17
N PHE A 66 -0.08 8.50 -11.27
CA PHE A 66 -1.15 8.08 -10.37
C PHE A 66 -2.39 7.66 -11.17
N ASN A 67 -2.78 6.39 -11.04
CA ASN A 67 -4.09 5.91 -11.47
C ASN A 67 -4.61 4.85 -10.48
N PHE A 68 -5.92 4.66 -10.43
CA PHE A 68 -6.55 3.66 -9.56
C PHE A 68 -6.67 2.27 -10.22
N ASP A 69 -5.95 2.03 -11.30
CA ASP A 69 -6.08 0.78 -12.07
C ASP A 69 -5.26 -0.37 -11.46
N TYR A 70 -4.43 -0.07 -10.46
CA TYR A 70 -3.65 -1.07 -9.74
C TYR A 70 -4.56 -1.98 -8.90
N ASN A 71 -4.56 -3.27 -9.20
CA ASN A 71 -5.52 -4.23 -8.66
C ASN A 71 -5.35 -4.48 -7.15
N GLU A 72 -4.12 -4.45 -6.61
CA GLU A 72 -3.85 -4.85 -5.22
C GLU A 72 -4.34 -3.82 -4.19
N SER A 73 -4.56 -2.57 -4.59
CA SER A 73 -5.10 -1.52 -3.74
C SER A 73 -6.10 -0.61 -4.44
N GLY A 74 -6.36 -0.85 -5.73
CA GLY A 74 -7.16 0.05 -6.57
C GLY A 74 -8.61 0.15 -6.14
N ILE A 75 -9.23 -0.94 -5.70
CA ILE A 75 -10.62 -0.96 -5.24
C ILE A 75 -10.73 -0.23 -3.90
N THR A 76 -9.89 -0.57 -2.94
CA THR A 76 -9.87 0.09 -1.63
C THR A 76 -9.58 1.57 -1.76
N ALA A 77 -8.59 1.96 -2.58
CA ALA A 77 -8.27 3.35 -2.83
C ALA A 77 -9.46 4.13 -3.43
N GLN A 78 -10.15 3.55 -4.42
CA GLN A 78 -11.34 4.19 -5.00
C GLN A 78 -12.46 4.38 -3.98
N ILE A 79 -12.73 3.40 -3.12
CA ILE A 79 -13.75 3.53 -2.07
C ILE A 79 -13.37 4.68 -1.13
N LEU A 80 -12.14 4.69 -0.60
CA LEU A 80 -11.69 5.73 0.32
C LEU A 80 -11.72 7.12 -0.34
N TYR A 81 -11.32 7.23 -1.60
CA TYR A 81 -11.42 8.48 -2.36
C TYR A 81 -12.86 8.96 -2.49
N HIS A 82 -13.80 8.08 -2.85
CA HIS A 82 -15.20 8.43 -3.01
C HIS A 82 -15.90 8.86 -1.70
N VAL A 83 -15.44 8.34 -0.57
CA VAL A 83 -16.01 8.73 0.73
C VAL A 83 -15.24 9.91 1.38
N GLY A 84 -14.26 10.49 0.68
CA GLY A 84 -13.67 11.79 1.01
C GLY A 84 -12.38 11.74 1.82
N TYR A 85 -11.62 10.64 1.80
CA TYR A 85 -10.27 10.62 2.37
C TYR A 85 -9.31 11.49 1.57
N ASP A 86 -8.39 12.16 2.25
CA ASP A 86 -7.24 12.80 1.63
C ASP A 86 -6.21 11.76 1.19
N PHE A 87 -5.50 12.06 0.09
CA PHE A 87 -4.48 11.17 -0.47
C PHE A 87 -3.15 11.89 -0.64
N LEU A 88 -2.08 11.19 -0.27
CA LEU A 88 -0.73 11.40 -0.75
C LEU A 88 -0.31 10.20 -1.57
N THR A 89 0.65 10.36 -2.47
CA THR A 89 1.34 9.24 -3.08
C THR A 89 2.65 8.97 -2.33
N ASP A 90 3.15 7.73 -2.37
CA ASP A 90 4.47 7.38 -1.89
C ASP A 90 5.56 8.26 -2.54
N VAL A 91 5.44 8.59 -3.84
CA VAL A 91 6.32 9.55 -4.53
C VAL A 91 6.34 10.94 -3.86
N GLN A 92 5.19 11.43 -3.38
CA GLN A 92 5.12 12.70 -2.66
C GLN A 92 5.76 12.60 -1.29
N VAL A 93 5.53 11.49 -0.59
CA VAL A 93 6.10 11.23 0.73
C VAL A 93 7.61 11.09 0.63
N ASP A 94 8.13 10.35 -0.35
CA ASP A 94 9.58 10.24 -0.57
C ASP A 94 10.22 11.58 -0.89
N LYS A 95 9.61 12.41 -1.74
CA LYS A 95 10.11 13.77 -2.03
C LYS A 95 10.10 14.68 -0.81
N ASN A 96 9.05 14.61 0.01
CA ASN A 96 8.89 15.46 1.17
C ASN A 96 8.20 14.70 2.34
N PRO A 97 8.96 13.94 3.14
CA PRO A 97 8.42 13.17 4.26
C PRO A 97 7.70 14.00 5.31
N GLU A 98 8.06 15.28 5.45
CA GLU A 98 7.43 16.21 6.39
C GLU A 98 5.94 16.43 6.12
N LEU A 99 5.44 16.06 4.92
CA LEU A 99 4.02 16.13 4.62
C LEU A 99 3.18 15.32 5.62
N LEU A 100 3.71 14.21 6.12
CA LEU A 100 3.01 13.36 7.09
C LEU A 100 2.74 14.05 8.43
N ASN A 101 3.54 15.06 8.79
CA ASN A 101 3.34 15.85 10.03
C ASN A 101 2.04 16.67 10.03
N ASN A 102 1.40 16.84 8.87
CA ASN A 102 0.14 17.55 8.76
C ASN A 102 -1.08 16.68 9.10
N TYR A 103 -0.89 15.39 9.34
CA TYR A 103 -1.95 14.43 9.54
C TYR A 103 -1.85 13.75 10.91
N GLU A 104 -2.99 13.47 11.51
CA GLU A 104 -3.09 12.76 12.78
C GLU A 104 -3.01 11.24 12.62
N THR A 105 -3.50 10.74 11.46
CA THR A 105 -3.53 9.31 11.12
C THR A 105 -3.09 9.08 9.69
N VAL A 106 -2.19 8.13 9.50
CA VAL A 106 -1.71 7.69 8.18
C VAL A 106 -2.18 6.27 7.91
N ILE A 107 -2.87 6.08 6.79
CA ILE A 107 -3.35 4.78 6.32
C ILE A 107 -2.44 4.31 5.19
N LEU A 108 -1.90 3.11 5.34
CA LEU A 108 -1.12 2.42 4.31
C LEU A 108 -2.01 1.42 3.57
N LEU A 109 -1.96 1.50 2.26
CA LEU A 109 -2.46 0.47 1.36
C LEU A 109 -1.35 -0.57 1.10
N HIS A 110 -1.27 -1.14 -0.09
CA HIS A 110 -0.17 -2.04 -0.46
C HIS A 110 1.13 -1.28 -0.77
N ASN A 111 1.64 -0.51 0.20
CA ASN A 111 2.92 0.20 0.10
C ASN A 111 4.08 -0.76 0.40
N GLU A 112 4.24 -1.79 -0.42
CA GLU A 112 5.20 -2.88 -0.24
C GLU A 112 6.64 -2.43 -0.48
N TYR A 113 6.86 -1.70 -1.59
CA TYR A 113 8.15 -1.19 -1.99
C TYR A 113 8.27 0.28 -1.58
N VAL A 114 9.18 0.57 -0.67
CA VAL A 114 9.40 1.91 -0.13
C VAL A 114 10.88 2.26 -0.07
N THR A 115 11.20 3.55 -0.12
CA THR A 115 12.56 4.00 0.14
C THR A 115 12.85 3.98 1.65
N LYS A 116 14.15 3.99 2.00
CA LYS A 116 14.57 4.15 3.41
C LYS A 116 13.99 5.41 4.04
N LYS A 117 13.88 6.47 3.26
CA LYS A 117 13.37 7.77 3.69
C LYS A 117 11.87 7.73 4.00
N GLU A 118 11.09 7.06 3.15
CA GLU A 118 9.67 6.81 3.42
C GLU A 118 9.48 5.91 4.63
N PHE A 119 10.24 4.81 4.68
CA PHE A 119 10.19 3.88 5.82
C PHE A 119 10.41 4.62 7.13
N ASP A 120 11.44 5.45 7.22
CA ASP A 120 11.75 6.22 8.44
C ASP A 120 10.62 7.21 8.80
N ALA A 121 10.08 7.92 7.81
CA ALA A 121 9.01 8.88 8.03
C ALA A 121 7.72 8.18 8.50
N ILE A 122 7.32 7.13 7.82
CA ILE A 122 6.10 6.39 8.13
C ILE A 122 6.25 5.67 9.47
N SER A 123 7.31 4.91 9.68
CA SER A 123 7.51 4.11 10.89
C SER A 123 7.62 4.95 12.18
N ASN A 124 8.00 6.23 12.07
CA ASN A 124 8.02 7.17 13.18
C ASN A 124 6.69 7.92 13.39
N HIS A 125 5.72 7.78 12.48
CA HIS A 125 4.41 8.42 12.67
C HIS A 125 3.66 7.80 13.87
N PRO A 126 3.00 8.61 14.74
CA PRO A 126 2.40 8.10 15.96
C PRO A 126 1.15 7.25 15.78
N ASN A 127 0.43 7.42 14.66
CA ASN A 127 -0.81 6.68 14.39
C ASN A 127 -0.81 6.13 12.98
N LEU A 128 -0.62 4.82 12.85
CA LEU A 128 -0.62 4.10 11.59
C LEU A 128 -1.77 3.10 11.51
N ILE A 129 -2.34 2.96 10.33
CA ILE A 129 -3.27 1.88 10.01
C ILE A 129 -2.79 1.19 8.75
N PHE A 130 -2.42 -0.07 8.87
CA PHE A 130 -2.04 -0.91 7.73
C PHE A 130 -3.27 -1.67 7.25
N LEU A 131 -3.78 -1.32 6.08
CA LEU A 131 -4.84 -2.08 5.40
C LEU A 131 -4.30 -3.24 4.57
N HIS A 132 -2.97 -3.35 4.46
CA HIS A 132 -2.33 -4.41 3.72
C HIS A 132 -1.16 -5.01 4.50
N PRO A 133 -1.09 -6.34 4.66
CA PRO A 133 -0.06 -6.99 5.48
C PRO A 133 1.38 -6.75 5.02
N ASN A 134 1.62 -6.64 3.72
CA ASN A 134 2.97 -6.49 3.15
C ASN A 134 3.44 -5.03 3.06
N ALA A 135 2.76 -4.07 3.64
CA ALA A 135 3.26 -2.69 3.62
C ALA A 135 4.62 -2.58 4.31
N LEU A 136 5.49 -1.72 3.78
CA LEU A 136 6.87 -1.47 4.25
C LEU A 136 7.79 -2.71 4.19
N TYR A 137 7.66 -3.50 3.12
CA TYR A 137 8.31 -4.81 3.03
C TYR A 137 9.67 -4.78 2.36
N ALA A 138 9.82 -4.13 1.22
CA ALA A 138 11.04 -4.13 0.42
C ALA A 138 11.64 -2.73 0.26
N GLU A 139 12.97 -2.65 0.31
CA GLU A 139 13.72 -1.41 0.17
C GLU A 139 14.05 -1.15 -1.29
N ILE A 140 13.73 0.07 -1.74
CA ILE A 140 14.09 0.59 -3.06
C ILE A 140 14.87 1.88 -2.97
N ASP A 141 15.64 2.18 -4.01
CA ASP A 141 16.18 3.50 -4.31
C ASP A 141 15.44 4.13 -5.49
N VAL A 142 15.28 5.45 -5.48
CA VAL A 142 14.45 6.18 -6.45
C VAL A 142 15.20 7.35 -7.05
N ASN A 143 15.29 7.36 -8.38
CA ASN A 143 15.73 8.52 -9.16
C ASN A 143 14.52 9.29 -9.69
N HIS A 144 14.17 10.38 -9.02
CA HIS A 144 13.02 11.21 -9.40
C HIS A 144 13.22 12.01 -10.69
N ASP A 145 14.46 12.28 -11.12
CA ASP A 145 14.72 13.03 -12.35
C ASP A 145 14.43 12.17 -13.59
N GLU A 146 14.62 10.86 -13.46
CA GLU A 146 14.38 9.88 -14.52
C GLU A 146 13.07 9.10 -14.31
N ASN A 147 12.41 9.24 -13.17
CA ASN A 147 11.25 8.47 -12.73
C ASN A 147 11.48 6.96 -12.80
N VAL A 148 12.62 6.52 -12.27
CA VAL A 148 12.96 5.10 -12.18
C VAL A 148 13.28 4.70 -10.75
N MET A 149 13.04 3.42 -10.44
CA MET A 149 13.36 2.81 -9.15
C MET A 149 14.21 1.57 -9.34
N THR A 150 15.01 1.27 -8.31
CA THR A 150 15.90 0.10 -8.24
C THR A 150 15.62 -0.66 -6.96
N LEU A 151 15.49 -1.98 -7.02
CA LEU A 151 15.37 -2.83 -5.84
C LEU A 151 16.72 -2.88 -5.12
N ILE A 152 16.72 -2.57 -3.83
CA ILE A 152 17.91 -2.65 -2.96
C ILE A 152 17.92 -3.97 -2.22
N ARG A 153 16.82 -4.32 -1.54
CA ARG A 153 16.70 -5.59 -0.82
C ARG A 153 15.25 -5.91 -0.44
N GLY A 154 15.00 -7.18 -0.27
CA GLY A 154 13.68 -7.74 0.01
C GLY A 154 13.33 -8.82 -1.00
N HIS A 155 12.36 -9.67 -0.72
CA HIS A 155 11.94 -10.77 -1.59
C HIS A 155 13.08 -11.75 -1.97
N GLY A 156 14.04 -11.99 -1.07
CA GLY A 156 15.19 -12.84 -1.34
C GLY A 156 16.31 -12.16 -2.15
N TYR A 157 16.24 -10.86 -2.35
CA TYR A 157 17.27 -10.07 -3.01
C TYR A 157 18.13 -9.30 -1.98
N PRO A 158 19.45 -9.10 -2.21
CA PRO A 158 20.25 -9.62 -3.31
C PRO A 158 20.54 -11.14 -3.15
N PRO A 159 20.84 -11.87 -4.24
CA PRO A 159 21.02 -13.33 -4.21
C PRO A 159 22.17 -13.84 -3.34
N ASP A 160 23.21 -13.04 -3.14
CA ASP A 160 24.39 -13.34 -2.33
C ASP A 160 24.18 -13.08 -0.83
N ASP A 161 23.18 -12.26 -0.48
CA ASP A 161 22.76 -11.99 0.90
C ASP A 161 21.23 -11.88 0.98
N PRO A 162 20.51 -13.00 0.75
CA PRO A 162 19.06 -12.96 0.57
C PRO A 162 18.33 -12.61 1.87
N VAL A 163 17.51 -11.57 1.83
CA VAL A 163 16.62 -11.17 2.93
C VAL A 163 15.16 -11.26 2.52
N SER A 164 14.30 -11.75 3.39
CA SER A 164 12.86 -11.76 3.13
C SER A 164 12.30 -10.36 3.16
N ASN A 165 12.51 -9.65 4.27
CA ASN A 165 12.12 -8.25 4.43
C ASN A 165 13.32 -7.33 4.27
N GLY A 166 13.16 -6.27 3.49
CA GLY A 166 14.15 -5.21 3.34
C GLY A 166 14.27 -4.33 4.59
N PHE A 167 13.21 -4.23 5.38
CA PHE A 167 13.16 -3.43 6.60
C PHE A 167 12.77 -4.27 7.81
N ASP A 168 13.28 -3.86 8.98
CA ASP A 168 12.87 -4.42 10.27
C ASP A 168 11.78 -3.50 10.86
N TYR A 169 10.55 -3.96 10.80
CA TYR A 169 9.40 -3.28 11.38
C TYR A 169 8.71 -4.17 12.41
N ASP A 170 8.11 -3.55 13.44
CA ASP A 170 7.49 -4.22 14.59
C ASP A 170 6.10 -4.85 14.26
N ILE A 171 6.02 -5.46 13.09
CA ILE A 171 4.92 -6.34 12.70
C ILE A 171 5.45 -7.77 12.80
N GLU A 172 4.75 -8.65 13.47
CA GLU A 172 5.15 -10.05 13.62
C GLU A 172 5.43 -10.68 12.25
N LYS A 173 6.55 -11.45 12.15
CA LYS A 173 7.04 -12.00 10.86
C LYS A 173 5.99 -12.80 10.11
N GLU A 174 5.06 -13.43 10.80
CA GLU A 174 3.94 -14.16 10.20
C GLU A 174 2.98 -13.28 9.40
N PHE A 175 2.95 -11.98 9.66
CA PHE A 175 2.15 -11.00 8.91
C PHE A 175 2.89 -10.39 7.73
N HIS A 176 4.17 -10.70 7.57
CA HIS A 176 4.96 -10.33 6.41
C HIS A 176 4.97 -11.42 5.32
N VAL A 177 4.07 -12.38 5.37
CA VAL A 177 4.05 -13.51 4.45
C VAL A 177 3.05 -13.28 3.33
N TYR A 178 3.44 -13.57 2.10
CA TYR A 178 2.63 -13.46 0.88
C TYR A 178 1.28 -14.18 0.91
N GLU A 179 1.15 -15.22 1.70
CA GLU A 179 0.03 -16.16 1.68
C GLU A 179 -1.02 -15.84 2.75
N LYS A 180 -1.31 -14.56 2.97
CA LYS A 180 -2.39 -14.19 3.90
C LYS A 180 -3.74 -14.47 3.29
N SER A 181 -4.73 -14.66 4.17
CA SER A 181 -6.11 -14.89 3.77
C SER A 181 -6.66 -13.76 2.92
N THR A 182 -6.99 -14.06 1.67
CA THR A 182 -7.68 -13.14 0.77
C THR A 182 -9.19 -13.17 0.96
N SER A 183 -9.71 -14.12 1.77
CA SER A 183 -11.13 -14.22 2.06
C SER A 183 -11.58 -13.31 3.19
N CYS A 184 -10.66 -12.83 4.02
CA CYS A 184 -10.90 -12.00 5.20
C CYS A 184 -12.11 -12.48 6.06
N LYS A 185 -12.29 -13.79 6.23
CA LYS A 185 -13.43 -14.33 7.00
C LYS A 185 -13.31 -14.01 8.49
N ASP A 186 -12.09 -14.11 9.01
CA ASP A 186 -11.75 -13.89 10.42
C ASP A 186 -10.83 -12.67 10.53
N TRP A 187 -11.22 -11.59 9.86
CA TRP A 187 -10.44 -10.37 9.86
C TRP A 187 -10.47 -9.68 11.22
N GLU A 188 -9.32 -9.13 11.59
CA GLU A 188 -9.19 -8.27 12.75
C GLU A 188 -8.08 -7.23 12.55
N PHE A 189 -8.18 -6.11 13.26
CA PHE A 189 -7.10 -5.16 13.39
C PHE A 189 -6.27 -5.49 14.62
N ILE A 190 -5.04 -5.92 14.40
CA ILE A 190 -4.08 -6.26 15.45
C ILE A 190 -3.33 -5.00 15.86
N LYS A 191 -3.24 -4.75 17.17
CA LYS A 191 -2.49 -3.63 17.72
C LYS A 191 -1.00 -3.85 17.51
N ILE A 192 -0.32 -2.83 16.96
CA ILE A 192 1.13 -2.74 16.87
C ILE A 192 1.63 -1.55 17.68
N LYS A 193 2.94 -1.32 17.73
CA LYS A 193 3.58 -0.28 18.56
C LYS A 193 2.93 1.10 18.44
N ASN A 194 2.70 1.57 17.21
CA ASN A 194 2.19 2.91 16.90
C ASN A 194 0.96 2.89 16.00
N GLY A 195 0.15 1.84 16.05
CA GLY A 195 -1.04 1.76 15.22
C GLY A 195 -1.70 0.40 15.23
N PHE A 196 -2.27 0.05 14.10
CA PHE A 196 -2.98 -1.20 13.89
C PHE A 196 -2.69 -1.74 12.49
N HIS A 197 -2.71 -3.07 12.34
CA HIS A 197 -2.65 -3.67 11.02
C HIS A 197 -3.78 -4.70 10.85
N LEU A 198 -4.30 -4.77 9.63
CA LEU A 198 -5.28 -5.75 9.24
C LEU A 198 -4.58 -7.08 8.93
N ASN A 199 -5.11 -8.20 9.46
CA ASN A 199 -4.50 -9.53 9.34
C ASN A 199 -4.80 -10.27 8.03
N CYS A 200 -5.39 -9.59 7.03
CA CYS A 200 -5.75 -10.20 5.74
C CYS A 200 -5.65 -9.19 4.59
N TYR A 201 -5.75 -9.67 3.33
CA TYR A 201 -5.81 -8.84 2.14
C TYR A 201 -7.27 -8.48 1.80
N PRO A 202 -7.74 -7.24 2.03
CA PRO A 202 -9.16 -6.93 1.90
C PRO A 202 -9.61 -6.68 0.47
N GLU A 203 -8.69 -6.47 -0.48
CA GLU A 203 -8.98 -5.92 -1.80
C GLU A 203 -10.10 -6.67 -2.56
N GLY A 204 -10.08 -8.00 -2.50
CA GLY A 204 -11.10 -8.83 -3.17
C GLY A 204 -12.46 -8.86 -2.48
N VAL A 205 -12.58 -8.39 -1.24
CA VAL A 205 -13.79 -8.52 -0.42
C VAL A 205 -14.29 -7.20 0.16
N ILE A 206 -13.52 -6.13 0.03
CA ILE A 206 -13.79 -4.85 0.68
C ILE A 206 -15.14 -4.24 0.27
N ILE A 207 -15.60 -4.51 -0.96
CA ILE A 207 -16.89 -4.04 -1.46
C ILE A 207 -18.05 -4.70 -0.69
N ASP A 208 -17.88 -5.96 -0.31
CA ASP A 208 -18.89 -6.73 0.39
C ASP A 208 -18.73 -6.67 1.92
N GLN A 209 -17.59 -6.18 2.40
CA GLN A 209 -17.24 -6.15 3.82
C GLN A 209 -16.87 -4.74 4.30
N PHE A 210 -17.76 -3.78 4.10
CA PHE A 210 -17.56 -2.40 4.59
C PHE A 210 -17.35 -2.28 6.09
N GLU A 211 -17.68 -3.29 6.86
CA GLU A 211 -17.41 -3.33 8.31
C GLU A 211 -15.91 -3.21 8.62
N ILE A 212 -15.03 -3.67 7.71
CA ILE A 212 -13.59 -3.45 7.82
C ILE A 212 -13.27 -1.94 7.84
N LEU A 213 -13.87 -1.18 6.90
CA LEU A 213 -13.65 0.27 6.82
C LEU A 213 -14.32 1.03 7.97
N LYS A 214 -15.48 0.57 8.43
CA LYS A 214 -16.14 1.14 9.62
C LYS A 214 -15.27 0.94 10.84
N LYS A 215 -14.71 -0.26 11.02
CA LYS A 215 -13.81 -0.57 12.14
C LYS A 215 -12.52 0.23 12.06
N MET A 216 -11.94 0.36 10.87
CA MET A 216 -10.76 1.21 10.65
C MET A 216 -10.99 2.64 11.13
N LYS A 217 -12.17 3.20 10.85
CA LYS A 217 -12.53 4.57 11.26
C LYS A 217 -12.65 4.76 12.78
N GLU A 218 -12.86 3.70 13.53
CA GLU A 218 -12.98 3.72 14.99
C GLU A 218 -11.61 3.66 15.70
N LEU A 219 -10.52 3.38 14.97
CA LEU A 219 -9.17 3.23 15.51
C LEU A 219 -8.46 4.57 15.62
#